data_b7d4947c0c95167e01d4b46dae5bc5bb
#
_entry.id   b7d4947c0c95167e01d4b46dae5bc5bb
#
_cell.length_a   1.000
_cell.length_b   1.000
_cell.length_c   1.000
_cell.angle_alpha   90.00
_cell.angle_beta   90.00
_cell.angle_gamma   90.00
#
_symmetry.space_group_name_H-M   'P 1'
#
loop_
_entity.id
_entity.type
_entity.pdbx_description
1 polymer ?
#
loop_
_entity_poly.entity_id
_entity_poly.type
_entity_poly.pdbx_seq_one_letter_code
_entity_poly.pdbx_strand_id
1 'polypeptide(L)'
;KAIRRQRQMCIRDRGKVADVGFRDKDYFGWSTEMTVKYTDGTVYHRTRTQDPYYRAFLPCISTRKFCGHCAYAKLPRTGDITLADFWGIQKYNRDYTDGKGTSIVSVNSPQGEKIYAAIADKLLLNKEIPRDDVLKTGQPFDHCFKNHPARQRYFEQIKNGSSMEKAYDYAIKDKYDVGIYGVWFGANYGSVATYYALHEIIRSFGLSVLMIDMPAAKTGAGKPDTHARRFAKAHYHESKRYTLKDMRELNSKVDTFIMGSDQVWNRGISRGFGFSFYFDFVEPDKKKIAFSASFGHDRDFCNAQDRETISEYMRQFDGISIRETSGVEICKDVYGIDAVRVLDPVFVADRKIFDSLADKAKKKHDGKYMLAYILDPTPEKRAAVVEVSEKLGLEVVVLLDGRPKDPVKNRQIMDMDDKIVDDITVEDWLNYFRNADFVLTDSCHGISFSLVFETNFIGLANSARGMTRFESLVDVFQVRDHYVQDAADILGNDELLKPVDYDNVNKILMSERERSLAWLKEVLFRPKEFEGYRAYPIIDKRLAEDKED
;
A
#
# COMPACT_ATOMS: atom_id res chain seq x y z
N LYS A 1 21.65 15.07 5.69
CA LYS A 1 20.21 15.29 6.02
C LYS A 1 19.60 14.09 6.75
N ALA A 2 19.92 12.83 6.41
CA ALA A 2 19.42 11.64 7.11
C ALA A 2 19.92 11.59 8.56
N ILE A 3 21.21 11.82 8.79
CA ILE A 3 21.81 11.91 10.12
C ILE A 3 21.20 13.05 10.93
N ARG A 4 20.87 14.19 10.28
CA ARG A 4 20.21 15.33 10.94
C ARG A 4 18.77 15.00 11.38
N ARG A 5 18.02 14.19 10.61
CA ARG A 5 16.68 13.70 10.98
C ARG A 5 16.74 12.62 12.07
N GLN A 6 17.75 11.76 12.04
CA GLN A 6 17.98 10.78 13.10
C GLN A 6 18.32 11.48 14.42
N ARG A 7 19.13 12.55 14.41
CA ARG A 7 19.34 13.42 15.56
C ARG A 7 18.01 13.99 16.11
N GLN A 8 17.07 14.39 15.24
CA GLN A 8 15.78 14.93 15.68
C GLN A 8 14.83 13.88 16.28
N MET A 9 14.89 12.62 15.86
CA MET A 9 14.04 11.55 16.40
C MET A 9 14.54 10.99 17.73
N CYS A 10 15.85 10.89 17.91
CA CYS A 10 16.44 10.50 19.20
C CYS A 10 16.40 11.62 20.27
N ILE A 11 16.24 12.87 19.84
CA ILE A 11 16.30 14.08 20.70
C ILE A 11 14.97 14.38 21.43
N ARG A 12 13.83 13.80 21.00
CA ARG A 12 12.53 14.16 21.61
C ARG A 12 12.38 13.77 23.08
N ASP A 13 13.07 12.73 23.53
CA ASP A 13 12.89 12.16 24.87
C ASP A 13 14.19 12.12 25.71
N ARG A 14 15.30 12.62 25.20
CA ARG A 14 16.60 12.62 25.88
C ARG A 14 17.31 13.93 25.59
N GLY A 15 18.20 14.39 26.46
CA GLY A 15 18.92 15.64 26.33
C GLY A 15 19.56 15.91 24.96
N LYS A 16 20.13 17.08 24.75
CA LYS A 16 20.83 17.39 23.48
C LYS A 16 22.00 16.46 23.28
N VAL A 17 22.25 16.05 22.03
CA VAL A 17 23.47 15.28 21.69
C VAL A 17 24.70 16.13 21.91
N ALA A 18 25.57 15.67 22.81
CA ALA A 18 26.86 16.30 23.12
C ALA A 18 27.98 15.75 22.23
N ASP A 19 28.03 14.43 22.03
CA ASP A 19 29.08 13.78 21.25
C ASP A 19 28.53 12.52 20.53
N VAL A 20 29.14 12.13 19.39
CA VAL A 20 28.81 10.92 18.64
C VAL A 20 30.09 10.20 18.23
N GLY A 21 30.31 9.05 18.82
CA GLY A 21 31.39 8.13 18.45
C GLY A 21 30.89 7.09 17.45
N PHE A 22 31.36 7.18 16.21
CA PHE A 22 31.28 6.07 15.26
C PHE A 22 32.50 5.20 15.45
N ARG A 23 32.37 3.89 15.66
CA ARG A 23 33.46 2.97 15.98
C ARG A 23 34.14 3.33 17.29
N ASP A 24 33.37 3.45 18.34
CA ASP A 24 33.90 3.65 19.68
C ASP A 24 34.76 2.44 20.06
N LYS A 25 36.03 2.69 20.38
CA LYS A 25 37.03 1.66 20.72
C LYS A 25 37.14 1.41 22.22
N ASP A 26 36.42 2.20 23.02
CA ASP A 26 36.62 2.18 24.49
C ASP A 26 36.03 0.90 25.13
N TYR A 27 35.06 0.24 24.48
CA TYR A 27 34.40 -0.93 25.04
C TYR A 27 34.96 -2.26 24.52
N PHE A 28 35.16 -2.43 23.21
CA PHE A 28 35.56 -3.70 22.61
C PHE A 28 36.70 -3.58 21.59
N GLY A 29 37.49 -2.52 21.67
CA GLY A 29 38.59 -2.29 20.74
C GLY A 29 38.13 -2.03 19.30
N TRP A 30 38.74 -2.70 18.32
CA TRP A 30 38.37 -2.54 16.91
C TRP A 30 37.05 -3.18 16.60
N SER A 31 35.97 -2.43 16.80
CA SER A 31 34.59 -2.86 16.54
C SER A 31 33.79 -1.77 15.83
N THR A 32 32.59 -2.14 15.36
CA THR A 32 31.65 -1.19 14.76
C THR A 32 30.55 -0.90 15.77
N GLU A 33 30.84 0.00 16.72
CA GLU A 33 29.94 0.41 17.78
C GLU A 33 29.55 1.88 17.66
N MET A 34 28.32 2.18 18.02
CA MET A 34 27.78 3.53 18.07
C MET A 34 27.66 3.96 19.52
N THR A 35 28.29 5.07 19.86
CA THR A 35 28.09 5.74 21.14
C THR A 35 27.57 7.14 20.89
N VAL A 36 26.48 7.52 21.57
CA VAL A 36 25.97 8.88 21.58
C VAL A 36 25.88 9.35 23.02
N LYS A 37 26.60 10.42 23.34
CA LYS A 37 26.57 11.05 24.65
C LYS A 37 25.62 12.24 24.60
N TYR A 38 24.80 12.36 25.61
CA TYR A 38 23.81 13.45 25.73
C TYR A 38 24.22 14.44 26.81
N THR A 39 23.72 15.67 26.72
CA THR A 39 24.05 16.75 27.67
C THR A 39 23.53 16.50 29.09
N ASP A 40 22.60 15.59 29.26
CA ASP A 40 22.08 15.14 30.56
C ASP A 40 22.94 14.03 31.21
N GLY A 41 24.05 13.65 30.57
CA GLY A 41 24.94 12.60 31.03
C GLY A 41 24.51 11.19 30.60
N THR A 42 23.38 11.03 29.96
CA THR A 42 22.95 9.71 29.44
C THR A 42 23.80 9.31 28.24
N VAL A 43 24.03 8.01 28.09
CA VAL A 43 24.83 7.43 27.00
C VAL A 43 24.00 6.39 26.27
N TYR A 44 23.88 6.56 24.95
CA TYR A 44 23.40 5.52 24.06
C TYR A 44 24.61 4.74 23.53
N HIS A 45 24.61 3.44 23.77
CA HIS A 45 25.64 2.54 23.25
C HIS A 45 24.99 1.31 22.61
N ARG A 46 25.38 0.98 21.39
CA ARG A 46 24.85 -0.18 20.64
C ARG A 46 25.93 -0.76 19.72
N THR A 47 25.93 -2.07 19.62
CA THR A 47 26.75 -2.79 18.65
C THR A 47 26.20 -2.66 17.24
N ARG A 48 27.00 -3.01 16.23
CA ARG A 48 26.60 -3.00 14.81
C ARG A 48 25.32 -3.80 14.49
N THR A 49 25.01 -4.84 15.26
CA THR A 49 23.85 -5.69 15.08
C THR A 49 22.59 -5.14 15.75
N GLN A 50 22.77 -4.25 16.72
CA GLN A 50 21.70 -3.63 17.50
C GLN A 50 21.38 -2.22 17.01
N ASP A 51 22.37 -1.47 16.53
CA ASP A 51 22.19 -0.10 16.10
C ASP A 51 21.50 -0.02 14.73
N PRO A 52 20.36 0.69 14.61
CA PRO A 52 19.60 0.77 13.36
C PRO A 52 20.38 1.42 12.20
N TYR A 53 21.31 2.35 12.49
CA TYR A 53 22.14 2.95 11.47
C TYR A 53 23.12 1.91 10.90
N TYR A 54 23.85 1.19 11.74
CA TYR A 54 24.80 0.18 11.27
C TYR A 54 24.13 -1.00 10.59
N ARG A 55 22.97 -1.43 11.08
CA ARG A 55 22.18 -2.48 10.43
C ARG A 55 21.82 -2.13 8.98
N ALA A 56 21.56 -0.86 8.70
CA ALA A 56 21.24 -0.40 7.35
C ALA A 56 22.50 0.01 6.54
N PHE A 57 23.53 0.54 7.20
CA PHE A 57 24.72 1.07 6.53
C PHE A 57 25.67 -0.03 6.05
N LEU A 58 26.02 -0.98 6.92
CA LEU A 58 27.02 -2.01 6.58
C LEU A 58 26.65 -2.89 5.38
N PRO A 59 25.37 -3.32 5.20
CA PRO A 59 24.98 -4.02 3.99
C PRO A 59 24.69 -3.09 2.80
N CYS A 60 25.09 -1.83 2.84
CA CYS A 60 24.88 -0.83 1.78
C CYS A 60 23.41 -0.51 1.44
N ILE A 61 22.50 -0.67 2.40
CA ILE A 61 21.07 -0.33 2.23
C ILE A 61 20.87 1.18 2.32
N SER A 62 21.47 1.84 3.34
CA SER A 62 21.31 3.29 3.58
C SER A 62 22.36 4.15 2.89
N THR A 63 23.26 3.59 2.08
CA THR A 63 24.29 4.32 1.34
C THR A 63 23.67 5.22 0.27
N ARG A 64 24.40 6.26 -0.15
CA ARG A 64 23.98 7.12 -1.26
C ARG A 64 23.95 6.32 -2.56
N LYS A 65 23.02 6.68 -3.47
CA LYS A 65 22.91 6.03 -4.80
C LYS A 65 24.26 6.05 -5.54
N PHE A 66 24.96 7.17 -5.48
CA PHE A 66 26.26 7.36 -6.12
C PHE A 66 27.39 6.49 -5.54
N CYS A 67 27.27 5.99 -4.30
CA CYS A 67 28.29 5.10 -3.74
C CYS A 67 28.45 3.81 -4.57
N GLY A 68 27.37 3.32 -5.17
CA GLY A 68 27.38 2.17 -6.07
C GLY A 68 27.93 2.44 -7.47
N HIS A 69 28.24 3.70 -7.80
CA HIS A 69 28.75 4.14 -9.12
C HIS A 69 29.84 5.20 -8.95
N CYS A 70 30.63 5.09 -7.87
CA CYS A 70 31.64 6.10 -7.53
C CYS A 70 32.77 6.11 -8.55
N ALA A 71 32.95 7.22 -9.27
CA ALA A 71 34.02 7.38 -10.26
C ALA A 71 35.44 7.31 -9.64
N TYR A 72 35.55 7.54 -8.32
CA TYR A 72 36.79 7.54 -7.58
C TYR A 72 37.15 6.18 -6.95
N ALA A 73 36.24 5.20 -6.98
CA ALA A 73 36.47 3.86 -6.45
C ALA A 73 37.15 2.96 -7.49
N LYS A 74 38.28 3.39 -8.01
CA LYS A 74 39.09 2.68 -9.02
C LYS A 74 40.60 2.96 -8.80
N LEU A 75 41.44 2.15 -9.38
CA LEU A 75 42.89 2.36 -9.42
C LEU A 75 43.30 2.91 -10.80
N PRO A 76 44.35 3.78 -10.86
CA PRO A 76 44.98 4.45 -9.71
C PRO A 76 44.01 5.42 -9.03
N ARG A 77 44.23 5.66 -7.74
CA ARG A 77 43.46 6.67 -6.98
C ARG A 77 43.89 8.07 -7.42
N THR A 78 42.97 9.03 -7.28
CA THR A 78 43.20 10.42 -7.72
C THR A 78 44.07 11.24 -6.78
N GLY A 79 44.21 10.84 -5.50
CA GLY A 79 45.08 11.50 -4.53
C GLY A 79 46.48 10.90 -4.55
N ASP A 80 47.53 11.69 -4.20
CA ASP A 80 48.90 11.24 -4.14
C ASP A 80 49.09 10.09 -3.15
N ILE A 81 48.37 10.15 -2.02
CA ILE A 81 48.32 9.11 -1.00
C ILE A 81 46.86 8.80 -0.68
N THR A 82 46.53 7.54 -0.52
CA THR A 82 45.21 7.07 -0.02
C THR A 82 45.41 6.34 1.31
N LEU A 83 44.70 6.79 2.35
CA LEU A 83 44.64 6.13 3.65
C LEU A 83 43.28 5.45 3.82
N ALA A 84 43.28 4.21 4.28
CA ALA A 84 42.09 3.48 4.61
C ALA A 84 42.29 2.49 5.76
N ASP A 85 41.21 2.06 6.40
CA ASP A 85 41.25 0.94 7.32
C ASP A 85 41.58 -0.34 6.54
N PHE A 86 42.48 -1.16 7.02
CA PHE A 86 42.83 -2.42 6.36
C PHE A 86 41.87 -3.53 6.77
N TRP A 87 40.76 -3.61 6.10
CA TRP A 87 39.80 -4.69 6.29
C TRP A 87 40.38 -6.03 5.83
N GLY A 88 40.35 -7.01 6.75
CA GLY A 88 40.83 -8.35 6.42
C GLY A 88 42.35 -8.54 6.65
N ILE A 89 43.05 -7.61 7.30
CA ILE A 89 44.47 -7.75 7.65
C ILE A 89 44.78 -9.08 8.35
N GLN A 90 43.87 -9.56 9.19
CA GLN A 90 43.99 -10.85 9.90
C GLN A 90 44.04 -12.07 8.98
N LYS A 91 43.51 -11.94 7.77
CA LYS A 91 43.58 -13.00 6.74
C LYS A 91 44.96 -13.03 6.06
N TYR A 92 45.62 -11.88 6.03
CA TYR A 92 46.96 -11.74 5.47
C TYR A 92 48.03 -12.09 6.49
N ASN A 93 48.08 -11.35 7.63
CA ASN A 93 48.98 -11.61 8.73
C ASN A 93 48.39 -11.10 10.05
N ARG A 94 48.24 -11.98 11.05
CA ARG A 94 47.68 -11.66 12.35
C ARG A 94 48.62 -10.78 13.20
N ASP A 95 49.91 -10.85 12.99
CA ASP A 95 50.92 -10.07 13.73
C ASP A 95 50.91 -8.58 13.35
N TYR A 96 50.20 -8.23 12.29
CA TYR A 96 50.09 -6.83 11.84
C TYR A 96 48.90 -6.10 12.46
N THR A 97 48.27 -6.63 13.48
CA THR A 97 47.18 -5.97 14.20
C THR A 97 47.32 -6.11 15.71
N ASP A 98 47.12 -4.99 16.39
CA ASP A 98 47.13 -4.88 17.85
C ASP A 98 45.70 -4.90 18.46
N GLY A 99 44.68 -5.21 17.66
CA GLY A 99 43.27 -5.14 18.06
C GLY A 99 42.65 -3.73 18.05
N LYS A 100 43.45 -2.67 17.75
CA LYS A 100 42.95 -1.28 17.64
C LYS A 100 42.74 -0.82 16.21
N GLY A 101 43.09 -1.68 15.24
CA GLY A 101 42.95 -1.45 13.81
C GLY A 101 44.27 -1.01 13.16
N THR A 102 44.48 -1.48 11.94
CA THR A 102 45.66 -1.18 11.12
C THR A 102 45.23 -0.39 9.90
N SER A 103 45.96 0.67 9.58
CA SER A 103 45.75 1.46 8.37
C SER A 103 46.51 0.87 7.20
N ILE A 104 45.94 0.95 6.02
CA ILE A 104 46.63 0.71 4.75
C ILE A 104 46.93 2.05 4.08
N VAL A 105 48.12 2.17 3.54
CA VAL A 105 48.57 3.34 2.79
C VAL A 105 48.80 2.91 1.34
N SER A 106 48.15 3.58 0.40
CA SER A 106 48.45 3.44 -1.01
C SER A 106 49.13 4.70 -1.53
N VAL A 107 50.33 4.56 -2.03
CA VAL A 107 51.09 5.63 -2.67
C VAL A 107 50.79 5.59 -4.16
N ASN A 108 50.24 6.67 -4.73
CA ASN A 108 49.65 6.66 -6.06
C ASN A 108 50.38 7.55 -7.09
N SER A 109 51.38 8.34 -6.63
CA SER A 109 52.14 9.26 -7.49
C SER A 109 53.56 9.45 -6.98
N PRO A 110 54.49 9.99 -7.81
CA PRO A 110 55.85 10.36 -7.39
C PRO A 110 55.87 11.42 -6.27
N GLN A 111 54.84 12.28 -6.20
CA GLN A 111 54.69 13.23 -5.08
C GLN A 111 54.30 12.48 -3.79
N GLY A 112 53.43 11.50 -3.90
CA GLY A 112 53.08 10.62 -2.78
C GLY A 112 54.28 9.84 -2.23
N GLU A 113 55.18 9.38 -3.08
CA GLU A 113 56.45 8.71 -2.66
C GLU A 113 57.33 9.63 -1.80
N LYS A 114 57.48 10.88 -2.22
CA LYS A 114 58.24 11.89 -1.41
C LYS A 114 57.62 12.14 -0.04
N ILE A 115 56.30 12.25 0.01
CA ILE A 115 55.56 12.46 1.25
C ILE A 115 55.70 11.22 2.14
N TYR A 116 55.54 10.02 1.57
CA TYR A 116 55.64 8.77 2.32
C TYR A 116 57.02 8.57 2.88
N ALA A 117 58.08 8.78 2.08
CA ALA A 117 59.48 8.68 2.52
C ALA A 117 59.80 9.59 3.70
N ALA A 118 59.19 10.79 3.78
CA ALA A 118 59.42 11.74 4.88
C ALA A 118 58.80 11.32 6.23
N ILE A 119 57.90 10.30 6.23
CA ILE A 119 57.22 9.82 7.44
C ILE A 119 57.44 8.34 7.72
N ALA A 120 58.06 7.61 6.81
CA ALA A 120 58.17 6.15 6.85
C ALA A 120 58.84 5.62 8.13
N ASP A 121 59.82 6.31 8.64
CA ASP A 121 60.54 6.01 9.88
C ASP A 121 59.76 6.30 11.16
N LYS A 122 58.68 7.07 11.07
CA LYS A 122 57.80 7.43 12.18
C LYS A 122 56.57 6.50 12.32
N LEU A 123 56.40 5.58 11.38
CA LEU A 123 55.28 4.65 11.40
C LEU A 123 55.53 3.51 12.38
N LEU A 124 54.51 3.17 13.19
CA LEU A 124 54.58 2.06 14.15
C LEU A 124 54.73 0.71 13.45
N LEU A 125 54.11 0.59 12.29
CA LEU A 125 54.20 -0.56 11.40
C LEU A 125 54.40 -0.06 9.96
N ASN A 126 55.57 -0.38 9.39
CA ASN A 126 55.89 -0.06 8.00
C ASN A 126 56.28 -1.35 7.26
N LYS A 127 55.29 -1.95 6.60
CA LYS A 127 55.47 -3.19 5.82
C LYS A 127 54.80 -3.03 4.46
N GLU A 128 55.57 -3.27 3.43
CA GLU A 128 55.06 -3.33 2.07
C GLU A 128 54.25 -4.62 1.85
N ILE A 129 53.11 -4.51 1.21
CA ILE A 129 52.23 -5.64 0.87
C ILE A 129 51.93 -5.57 -0.62
N PRO A 130 52.15 -6.68 -1.37
CA PRO A 130 51.79 -6.75 -2.78
C PRO A 130 50.31 -6.42 -3.01
N ARG A 131 50.04 -5.62 -4.04
CA ARG A 131 48.69 -5.18 -4.40
C ARG A 131 47.68 -6.34 -4.49
N ASP A 132 48.09 -7.43 -5.16
CA ASP A 132 47.20 -8.57 -5.37
C ASP A 132 46.85 -9.26 -4.04
N ASP A 133 47.72 -9.26 -3.08
CA ASP A 133 47.45 -9.80 -1.75
C ASP A 133 46.49 -8.90 -0.96
N VAL A 134 46.61 -7.57 -1.09
CA VAL A 134 45.63 -6.64 -0.54
C VAL A 134 44.23 -6.90 -1.12
N LEU A 135 44.11 -7.06 -2.43
CA LEU A 135 42.83 -7.31 -3.08
C LEU A 135 42.20 -8.65 -2.64
N LYS A 136 43.00 -9.69 -2.41
CA LYS A 136 42.54 -10.99 -1.88
C LYS A 136 41.94 -10.88 -0.46
N THR A 137 42.28 -9.86 0.32
CA THR A 137 41.68 -9.66 1.66
C THR A 137 40.22 -9.18 1.58
N GLY A 138 39.77 -8.72 0.43
CA GLY A 138 38.44 -8.13 0.20
C GLY A 138 38.43 -6.61 0.44
N GLN A 139 39.59 -5.96 0.45
CA GLN A 139 39.69 -4.50 0.51
C GLN A 139 39.16 -3.85 -0.77
N PRO A 140 38.17 -2.95 -0.69
CA PRO A 140 37.51 -2.37 -1.87
C PRO A 140 38.30 -1.20 -2.47
N PHE A 141 39.54 -1.45 -2.92
CA PHE A 141 40.37 -0.44 -3.54
C PHE A 141 40.06 -0.14 -5.00
N ASP A 142 39.62 -1.14 -5.74
CA ASP A 142 39.50 -1.15 -7.20
C ASP A 142 38.06 -1.11 -7.70
N HIS A 143 37.07 -1.19 -6.80
CA HIS A 143 35.66 -1.22 -7.15
C HIS A 143 34.75 -0.51 -6.17
N CYS A 144 33.52 -0.19 -6.61
CA CYS A 144 32.48 0.34 -5.77
C CYS A 144 31.76 -0.76 -4.99
N PHE A 145 31.24 -0.44 -3.82
CA PHE A 145 30.24 -1.26 -3.17
C PHE A 145 28.96 -1.29 -4.01
N LYS A 146 28.40 -2.47 -4.23
CA LYS A 146 27.08 -2.59 -4.88
C LYS A 146 25.99 -2.10 -3.93
N ASN A 147 25.10 -1.24 -4.45
CA ASN A 147 23.91 -0.86 -3.71
C ASN A 147 23.04 -2.10 -3.44
N HIS A 148 22.55 -2.22 -2.21
CA HIS A 148 21.69 -3.33 -1.83
C HIS A 148 20.31 -3.24 -2.57
N PRO A 149 19.73 -4.36 -3.06
CA PRO A 149 18.44 -4.35 -3.74
C PRO A 149 17.30 -3.74 -2.91
N ALA A 150 17.32 -3.92 -1.60
CA ALA A 150 16.33 -3.36 -0.68
C ALA A 150 16.45 -1.84 -0.44
N ARG A 151 17.47 -1.18 -1.02
CA ARG A 151 17.73 0.24 -0.80
C ARG A 151 16.55 1.15 -1.16
N GLN A 152 15.87 0.87 -2.27
CA GLN A 152 14.73 1.67 -2.70
C GLN A 152 13.61 1.60 -1.66
N ARG A 153 13.21 0.40 -1.25
CA ARG A 153 12.17 0.17 -0.22
C ARG A 153 12.51 0.86 1.10
N TYR A 154 13.77 0.78 1.53
CA TYR A 154 14.24 1.46 2.74
C TYR A 154 14.03 2.98 2.69
N PHE A 155 14.44 3.61 1.59
CA PHE A 155 14.32 5.07 1.47
C PHE A 155 12.88 5.55 1.25
N GLU A 156 12.00 4.72 0.68
CA GLU A 156 10.57 5.00 0.61
C GLU A 156 9.98 5.15 2.01
N GLN A 157 10.30 4.23 2.91
CA GLN A 157 9.84 4.30 4.30
C GLN A 157 10.44 5.50 5.06
N ILE A 158 11.70 5.81 4.85
CA ILE A 158 12.34 7.00 5.43
C ILE A 158 11.67 8.30 4.94
N LYS A 159 11.29 8.37 3.65
CA LYS A 159 10.55 9.51 3.10
C LYS A 159 9.17 9.67 3.74
N ASN A 160 8.51 8.57 4.02
CA ASN A 160 7.19 8.51 4.67
C ASN A 160 7.25 8.76 6.19
N GLY A 161 8.43 9.06 6.74
CA GLY A 161 8.60 9.40 8.16
C GLY A 161 8.85 8.23 9.10
N SER A 162 8.98 7.00 8.58
CA SER A 162 9.30 5.83 9.38
C SER A 162 10.67 5.95 10.07
N SER A 163 10.81 5.35 11.25
CA SER A 163 12.12 5.18 11.90
C SER A 163 13.06 4.32 11.03
N MET A 164 14.37 4.45 11.25
CA MET A 164 15.35 3.62 10.54
C MET A 164 15.16 2.13 10.80
N GLU A 165 14.74 1.76 12.00
CA GLU A 165 14.47 0.37 12.38
C GLU A 165 13.27 -0.18 11.61
N LYS A 166 12.15 0.51 11.61
CA LYS A 166 10.97 0.14 10.82
C LYS A 166 11.28 0.08 9.32
N ALA A 167 12.02 1.06 8.80
CA ALA A 167 12.43 1.05 7.39
C ALA A 167 13.34 -0.13 7.04
N TYR A 168 14.23 -0.53 7.95
CA TYR A 168 15.08 -1.71 7.78
C TYR A 168 14.25 -3.00 7.81
N ASP A 169 13.37 -3.14 8.80
CA ASP A 169 12.52 -4.32 8.94
C ASP A 169 11.60 -4.49 7.72
N TYR A 170 10.99 -3.41 7.25
CA TYR A 170 10.25 -3.39 5.99
C TYR A 170 11.09 -3.83 4.79
N ALA A 171 12.30 -3.29 4.66
CA ALA A 171 13.12 -3.53 3.48
C ALA A 171 13.77 -4.93 3.44
N ILE A 172 14.11 -5.50 4.61
CA ILE A 172 14.92 -6.72 4.73
C ILE A 172 14.14 -7.89 5.30
N LYS A 173 13.34 -7.68 6.35
CA LYS A 173 12.61 -8.76 7.01
C LYS A 173 11.27 -9.08 6.35
N ASP A 174 10.89 -8.30 5.33
CA ASP A 174 9.59 -8.42 4.66
C ASP A 174 8.42 -8.35 5.65
N LYS A 175 8.54 -7.45 6.64
CA LYS A 175 7.52 -7.15 7.63
C LYS A 175 6.84 -5.83 7.34
N TYR A 176 5.54 -5.81 7.54
CA TYR A 176 4.65 -4.69 7.25
C TYR A 176 3.81 -4.36 8.49
N ASP A 177 3.53 -3.09 8.73
CA ASP A 177 2.63 -2.67 9.80
C ASP A 177 1.19 -3.13 9.53
N VAL A 178 0.75 -3.05 8.26
CA VAL A 178 -0.63 -3.34 7.84
C VAL A 178 -0.66 -4.23 6.60
N GLY A 179 -1.50 -5.25 6.63
CA GLY A 179 -1.91 -6.05 5.47
C GLY A 179 -3.33 -5.70 5.06
N ILE A 180 -3.55 -5.23 3.84
CA ILE A 180 -4.88 -4.97 3.28
C ILE A 180 -5.29 -6.17 2.43
N TYR A 181 -6.47 -6.73 2.74
CA TYR A 181 -7.04 -7.86 2.03
C TYR A 181 -8.43 -7.50 1.48
N GLY A 182 -8.77 -8.05 0.31
CA GLY A 182 -10.08 -7.88 -0.33
C GLY A 182 -10.01 -8.01 -1.85
N VAL A 183 -10.93 -7.38 -2.58
CA VAL A 183 -11.16 -7.63 -4.02
C VAL A 183 -10.44 -6.66 -4.96
N TRP A 184 -9.31 -6.12 -4.58
CA TRP A 184 -8.52 -5.13 -5.34
C TRP A 184 -7.95 -5.66 -6.67
N PHE A 185 -7.91 -6.95 -6.86
CA PHE A 185 -7.38 -7.65 -8.05
C PHE A 185 -8.43 -7.89 -9.13
N GLY A 186 -9.65 -7.45 -8.90
CA GLY A 186 -10.79 -7.65 -9.82
C GLY A 186 -10.68 -6.88 -11.13
N ALA A 187 -11.72 -6.97 -11.93
CA ALA A 187 -11.81 -6.25 -13.21
C ALA A 187 -12.47 -4.87 -13.06
N ASN A 188 -13.12 -4.60 -11.94
CA ASN A 188 -13.85 -3.37 -11.71
C ASN A 188 -12.86 -2.24 -11.37
N TYR A 189 -12.83 -1.19 -12.20
CA TYR A 189 -11.96 -0.03 -12.02
C TYR A 189 -12.22 0.69 -10.70
N GLY A 190 -13.49 0.84 -10.32
CA GLY A 190 -13.88 1.47 -9.05
C GLY A 190 -13.33 0.73 -7.84
N SER A 191 -13.41 -0.62 -7.81
CA SER A 191 -12.81 -1.41 -6.73
C SER A 191 -11.30 -1.19 -6.65
N VAL A 192 -10.59 -1.15 -7.78
CA VAL A 192 -9.14 -0.88 -7.80
C VAL A 192 -8.84 0.49 -7.21
N ALA A 193 -9.59 1.52 -7.60
CA ALA A 193 -9.43 2.89 -7.07
C ALA A 193 -9.77 2.97 -5.57
N THR A 194 -10.80 2.25 -5.11
CA THR A 194 -11.17 2.15 -3.68
C THR A 194 -10.03 1.57 -2.84
N TYR A 195 -9.41 0.48 -3.30
CA TYR A 195 -8.28 -0.09 -2.58
C TYR A 195 -7.01 0.75 -2.66
N TYR A 196 -6.82 1.48 -3.75
CA TYR A 196 -5.75 2.47 -3.84
C TYR A 196 -5.95 3.60 -2.84
N ALA A 197 -7.17 4.09 -2.70
CA ALA A 197 -7.52 5.08 -1.69
C ALA A 197 -7.21 4.58 -0.27
N LEU A 198 -7.65 3.37 0.08
CA LEU A 198 -7.37 2.77 1.39
C LEU A 198 -5.86 2.61 1.62
N HIS A 199 -5.13 2.12 0.63
CA HIS A 199 -3.67 2.00 0.68
C HIS A 199 -2.99 3.34 0.97
N GLU A 200 -3.36 4.41 0.25
CA GLU A 200 -2.77 5.74 0.43
C GLU A 200 -3.19 6.38 1.76
N ILE A 201 -4.42 6.15 2.24
CA ILE A 201 -4.86 6.58 3.59
C ILE A 201 -3.94 5.97 4.66
N ILE A 202 -3.74 4.66 4.64
CA ILE A 202 -2.88 3.98 5.62
C ILE A 202 -1.43 4.45 5.51
N ARG A 203 -0.92 4.63 4.29
CA ARG A 203 0.43 5.17 4.08
C ARG A 203 0.59 6.60 4.57
N SER A 204 -0.45 7.42 4.49
CA SER A 204 -0.43 8.80 5.00
C SER A 204 -0.21 8.86 6.52
N PHE A 205 -0.53 7.79 7.25
CA PHE A 205 -0.24 7.64 8.68
C PHE A 205 1.22 7.19 8.97
N GLY A 206 2.05 7.05 7.93
CA GLY A 206 3.44 6.61 8.06
C GLY A 206 3.60 5.11 8.22
N LEU A 207 2.56 4.31 7.95
CA LEU A 207 2.57 2.86 8.07
C LEU A 207 2.96 2.18 6.75
N SER A 208 3.66 1.06 6.85
CA SER A 208 4.00 0.20 5.72
C SER A 208 2.83 -0.75 5.42
N VAL A 209 2.53 -0.93 4.13
CA VAL A 209 1.36 -1.69 3.66
C VAL A 209 1.77 -2.84 2.76
N LEU A 210 1.25 -4.03 3.05
CA LEU A 210 1.26 -5.20 2.18
C LEU A 210 -0.14 -5.41 1.59
N MET A 211 -0.26 -5.38 0.27
CA MET A 211 -1.51 -5.76 -0.39
C MET A 211 -1.56 -7.29 -0.50
N ILE A 212 -2.47 -7.90 0.26
CA ILE A 212 -2.61 -9.36 0.31
C ILE A 212 -3.37 -9.83 -0.92
N ASP A 213 -2.73 -10.72 -1.70
CA ASP A 213 -3.31 -11.26 -2.93
C ASP A 213 -4.41 -12.28 -2.65
N MET A 214 -5.29 -12.48 -3.62
CA MET A 214 -6.33 -13.53 -3.58
C MET A 214 -5.72 -14.92 -3.42
N PRO A 215 -6.40 -15.81 -2.69
CA PRO A 215 -5.97 -17.20 -2.61
C PRO A 215 -5.91 -17.86 -4.00
N ALA A 216 -4.98 -18.79 -4.16
CA ALA A 216 -4.83 -19.60 -5.35
C ALA A 216 -5.23 -21.06 -5.06
N ALA A 217 -5.65 -21.78 -6.09
CA ALA A 217 -5.94 -23.21 -5.96
C ALA A 217 -4.69 -24.04 -5.60
N LYS A 218 -3.51 -23.57 -6.01
CA LYS A 218 -2.21 -24.19 -5.67
C LYS A 218 -1.14 -23.14 -5.45
N THR A 219 -0.16 -23.43 -4.62
CA THR A 219 1.00 -22.58 -4.36
C THR A 219 1.78 -22.32 -5.65
N GLY A 220 2.21 -21.08 -5.86
CA GLY A 220 2.97 -20.68 -7.05
C GLY A 220 2.14 -20.53 -8.34
N ALA A 221 0.80 -20.56 -8.24
CA ALA A 221 -0.05 -20.25 -9.40
C ALA A 221 0.23 -18.83 -9.92
N GLY A 222 0.38 -18.72 -11.24
CA GLY A 222 0.61 -17.43 -11.91
C GLY A 222 -0.51 -16.43 -11.67
N LYS A 223 -0.19 -15.14 -11.79
CA LYS A 223 -1.17 -14.04 -11.73
C LYS A 223 -1.70 -13.78 -13.14
N PRO A 224 -3.03 -13.64 -13.34
CA PRO A 224 -3.56 -13.26 -14.65
C PRO A 224 -3.11 -11.84 -15.01
N ASP A 225 -2.84 -11.57 -16.27
CA ASP A 225 -2.57 -10.22 -16.74
C ASP A 225 -3.88 -9.45 -16.92
N THR A 226 -4.14 -8.51 -16.03
CA THR A 226 -5.31 -7.63 -16.03
C THR A 226 -4.88 -6.20 -15.74
N HIS A 227 -5.74 -5.21 -16.10
CA HIS A 227 -5.48 -3.81 -15.75
C HIS A 227 -5.24 -3.62 -14.24
N ALA A 228 -6.02 -4.28 -13.38
CA ALA A 228 -5.83 -4.25 -11.92
C ALA A 228 -4.47 -4.79 -11.51
N ARG A 229 -3.97 -5.86 -12.14
CA ARG A 229 -2.65 -6.42 -11.86
C ARG A 229 -1.51 -5.55 -12.35
N ARG A 230 -1.67 -4.95 -13.52
CA ARG A 230 -0.69 -3.97 -14.04
C ARG A 230 -0.62 -2.75 -13.13
N PHE A 231 -1.78 -2.23 -12.68
CA PHE A 231 -1.86 -1.17 -11.69
C PHE A 231 -1.19 -1.55 -10.36
N ALA A 232 -1.53 -2.71 -9.82
CA ALA A 232 -0.97 -3.19 -8.56
C ALA A 232 0.57 -3.30 -8.61
N LYS A 233 1.13 -3.84 -9.68
CA LYS A 233 2.59 -3.95 -9.89
C LYS A 233 3.29 -2.57 -9.89
N ALA A 234 2.60 -1.53 -10.34
CA ALA A 234 3.13 -0.17 -10.37
C ALA A 234 3.06 0.56 -9.02
N HIS A 235 2.07 0.23 -8.19
CA HIS A 235 1.71 1.02 -7.00
C HIS A 235 1.86 0.31 -5.66
N TYR A 236 1.89 -1.04 -5.63
CA TYR A 236 1.81 -1.81 -4.39
C TYR A 236 3.01 -2.69 -4.13
N HIS A 237 3.25 -2.97 -2.86
CA HIS A 237 3.92 -4.19 -2.44
C HIS A 237 2.86 -5.27 -2.29
N GLU A 238 2.89 -6.24 -3.20
CA GLU A 238 1.95 -7.36 -3.20
C GLU A 238 2.55 -8.57 -2.50
N SER A 239 1.73 -9.33 -1.77
CA SER A 239 2.13 -10.64 -1.30
C SER A 239 2.33 -11.63 -2.46
N LYS A 240 3.02 -12.75 -2.20
CA LYS A 240 2.86 -13.94 -3.05
C LYS A 240 1.40 -14.41 -3.00
N ARG A 241 0.97 -15.18 -3.99
CA ARG A 241 -0.32 -15.86 -3.91
C ARG A 241 -0.18 -17.07 -3.01
N TYR A 242 -0.98 -17.09 -1.96
CA TYR A 242 -1.09 -18.20 -1.02
C TYR A 242 -2.24 -19.12 -1.42
N THR A 243 -2.22 -20.38 -1.00
CA THR A 243 -3.46 -21.16 -0.88
C THR A 243 -4.20 -20.72 0.37
N LEU A 244 -5.48 -21.07 0.51
CA LEU A 244 -6.23 -20.78 1.76
C LEU A 244 -5.51 -21.35 3.00
N LYS A 245 -4.88 -22.53 2.89
CA LYS A 245 -4.11 -23.16 3.97
C LYS A 245 -2.85 -22.36 4.33
N ASP A 246 -2.15 -21.84 3.33
CA ASP A 246 -0.87 -21.16 3.52
C ASP A 246 -1.02 -19.69 3.95
N MET A 247 -2.21 -19.12 3.90
CA MET A 247 -2.44 -17.71 4.31
C MET A 247 -2.00 -17.41 5.74
N ARG A 248 -1.92 -18.40 6.61
CA ARG A 248 -1.39 -18.25 7.98
C ARG A 248 0.06 -17.77 8.03
N GLU A 249 0.87 -17.99 6.99
CA GLU A 249 2.24 -17.45 6.92
C GLU A 249 2.26 -15.91 6.99
N LEU A 250 1.16 -15.25 6.63
CA LEU A 250 1.03 -13.80 6.71
C LEU A 250 1.14 -13.26 8.14
N ASN A 251 0.81 -14.05 9.16
CA ASN A 251 0.94 -13.63 10.56
C ASN A 251 2.38 -13.30 10.97
N SER A 252 3.37 -13.92 10.32
CA SER A 252 4.79 -13.59 10.53
C SER A 252 5.22 -12.29 9.86
N LYS A 253 4.41 -11.77 8.93
CA LYS A 253 4.74 -10.63 8.07
C LYS A 253 3.94 -9.37 8.37
N VAL A 254 2.78 -9.51 8.99
CA VAL A 254 1.81 -8.43 9.21
C VAL A 254 1.39 -8.40 10.68
N ASP A 255 1.26 -7.21 11.23
CA ASP A 255 0.82 -7.03 12.61
C ASP A 255 -0.66 -6.60 12.70
N THR A 256 -1.16 -5.86 11.72
CA THR A 256 -2.57 -5.44 11.61
C THR A 256 -3.15 -5.85 10.26
N PHE A 257 -4.28 -6.53 10.27
CA PHE A 257 -4.99 -6.93 9.07
C PHE A 257 -6.22 -6.05 8.88
N ILE A 258 -6.36 -5.45 7.69
CA ILE A 258 -7.53 -4.65 7.32
C ILE A 258 -8.26 -5.35 6.18
N MET A 259 -9.52 -5.74 6.45
CA MET A 259 -10.48 -6.08 5.40
C MET A 259 -10.94 -4.78 4.76
N GLY A 260 -10.69 -4.65 3.46
CA GLY A 260 -11.05 -3.44 2.73
C GLY A 260 -12.52 -3.39 2.33
N SER A 261 -12.84 -2.36 1.59
CA SER A 261 -14.19 -2.06 1.10
C SER A 261 -14.67 -3.02 0.00
N ASP A 262 -15.86 -2.75 -0.54
CA ASP A 262 -16.61 -3.53 -1.52
C ASP A 262 -17.30 -4.76 -0.92
N GLN A 263 -17.99 -5.56 -1.74
CA GLN A 263 -18.89 -6.63 -1.33
C GLN A 263 -18.17 -7.88 -0.79
N VAL A 264 -17.16 -7.69 0.06
CA VAL A 264 -16.37 -8.77 0.64
C VAL A 264 -17.20 -9.68 1.56
N TRP A 265 -18.26 -9.16 2.17
CA TRP A 265 -19.15 -9.92 3.03
C TRP A 265 -20.45 -10.39 2.35
N ASN A 266 -20.57 -10.18 1.04
CA ASN A 266 -21.62 -10.79 0.25
C ASN A 266 -21.32 -12.29 0.00
N ARG A 267 -21.94 -13.18 0.78
CA ARG A 267 -21.72 -14.64 0.67
C ARG A 267 -22.16 -15.22 -0.66
N GLY A 268 -23.03 -14.55 -1.40
CA GLY A 268 -23.37 -14.91 -2.79
C GLY A 268 -22.16 -14.86 -3.73
N ILE A 269 -21.19 -14.00 -3.43
CA ILE A 269 -19.97 -13.78 -4.23
C ILE A 269 -18.74 -14.41 -3.56
N SER A 270 -18.65 -14.34 -2.23
CA SER A 270 -17.41 -14.63 -1.48
C SER A 270 -17.22 -16.09 -1.07
N ARG A 271 -18.19 -16.99 -1.32
CA ARG A 271 -18.11 -18.42 -0.91
C ARG A 271 -16.83 -19.11 -1.39
N GLY A 272 -16.39 -18.84 -2.60
CA GLY A 272 -15.17 -19.42 -3.17
C GLY A 272 -13.86 -19.07 -2.43
N PHE A 273 -13.91 -18.10 -1.52
CA PHE A 273 -12.79 -17.66 -0.68
C PHE A 273 -12.84 -18.25 0.74
N GLY A 274 -13.68 -19.26 0.98
CA GLY A 274 -13.88 -19.82 2.32
C GLY A 274 -14.37 -18.77 3.31
N PHE A 275 -13.72 -18.66 4.45
CA PHE A 275 -13.95 -17.60 5.44
C PHE A 275 -12.80 -16.58 5.51
N SER A 276 -11.92 -16.56 4.50
CA SER A 276 -10.75 -15.68 4.54
C SER A 276 -11.11 -14.19 4.62
N PHE A 277 -12.25 -13.76 4.08
CA PHE A 277 -12.76 -12.40 4.26
C PHE A 277 -13.27 -12.09 5.68
N TYR A 278 -13.34 -13.09 6.54
CA TYR A 278 -13.57 -12.95 7.98
C TYR A 278 -12.31 -13.23 8.79
N PHE A 279 -11.13 -13.28 8.13
CA PHE A 279 -9.82 -13.48 8.75
C PHE A 279 -9.67 -14.78 9.55
N ASP A 280 -10.22 -15.90 9.03
CA ASP A 280 -10.09 -17.24 9.61
C ASP A 280 -8.64 -17.73 9.73
N PHE A 281 -7.72 -17.12 8.97
CA PHE A 281 -6.29 -17.43 8.97
C PHE A 281 -5.46 -16.52 9.89
N VAL A 282 -6.05 -15.46 10.45
CA VAL A 282 -5.33 -14.45 11.25
C VAL A 282 -5.35 -14.83 12.71
N GLU A 283 -4.15 -14.87 13.33
CA GLU A 283 -3.96 -15.23 14.73
C GLU A 283 -4.63 -14.24 15.69
N PRO A 284 -5.03 -14.70 16.90
CA PRO A 284 -5.78 -13.87 17.86
C PRO A 284 -5.01 -12.67 18.40
N ASP A 285 -3.67 -12.74 18.46
CA ASP A 285 -2.79 -11.64 18.90
C ASP A 285 -2.65 -10.53 17.85
N LYS A 286 -3.08 -10.77 16.61
CA LYS A 286 -3.04 -9.80 15.52
C LYS A 286 -4.30 -8.93 15.52
N LYS A 287 -4.13 -7.66 15.18
CA LYS A 287 -5.25 -6.73 15.05
C LYS A 287 -6.03 -7.01 13.76
N LYS A 288 -7.36 -7.03 13.86
CA LYS A 288 -8.31 -7.30 12.77
C LYS A 288 -9.28 -6.15 12.65
N ILE A 289 -9.32 -5.49 11.52
CA ILE A 289 -10.19 -4.33 11.26
C ILE A 289 -10.96 -4.59 9.97
N ALA A 290 -12.27 -4.31 9.95
CA ALA A 290 -13.03 -4.17 8.73
C ALA A 290 -13.28 -2.68 8.47
N PHE A 291 -12.77 -2.16 7.35
CA PHE A 291 -12.96 -0.75 7.00
C PHE A 291 -13.83 -0.61 5.77
N SER A 292 -15.04 -0.07 5.99
CA SER A 292 -16.01 0.17 4.91
C SER A 292 -16.38 -1.12 4.15
N ALA A 293 -16.45 -2.28 4.84
CA ALA A 293 -16.90 -3.52 4.25
C ALA A 293 -18.36 -3.40 3.77
N SER A 294 -18.80 -4.34 2.93
CA SER A 294 -20.15 -4.30 2.36
C SER A 294 -20.74 -5.68 2.20
N PHE A 295 -22.03 -5.82 2.53
CA PHE A 295 -22.86 -6.96 2.18
C PHE A 295 -23.46 -6.82 0.78
N GLY A 296 -23.56 -5.59 0.26
CA GLY A 296 -24.09 -5.26 -1.06
C GLY A 296 -25.60 -5.30 -1.18
N HIS A 297 -26.30 -5.88 -0.21
CA HIS A 297 -27.74 -6.05 -0.14
C HIS A 297 -28.27 -5.79 1.28
N ASP A 298 -29.59 -5.68 1.41
CA ASP A 298 -30.33 -5.53 2.66
C ASP A 298 -30.58 -6.86 3.40
N ARG A 299 -30.05 -7.96 2.85
CA ARG A 299 -30.21 -9.30 3.41
C ARG A 299 -28.89 -10.06 3.44
N ASP A 300 -28.77 -10.92 4.42
CA ASP A 300 -27.69 -11.88 4.52
C ASP A 300 -27.92 -13.10 3.62
N PHE A 301 -26.91 -13.49 2.82
CA PHE A 301 -26.95 -14.67 1.95
C PHE A 301 -26.33 -15.92 2.58
N CYS A 302 -26.10 -15.93 3.91
CA CYS A 302 -25.55 -17.05 4.62
C CYS A 302 -26.59 -18.12 4.93
N ASN A 303 -26.18 -19.38 4.92
CA ASN A 303 -26.91 -20.43 5.60
C ASN A 303 -26.68 -20.37 7.12
N ALA A 304 -27.49 -21.08 7.92
CA ALA A 304 -27.41 -21.01 9.37
C ALA A 304 -26.06 -21.46 9.93
N GLN A 305 -25.44 -22.49 9.35
CA GLN A 305 -24.14 -23.02 9.80
C GLN A 305 -23.00 -22.03 9.51
N ASP A 306 -22.95 -21.45 8.30
CA ASP A 306 -21.96 -20.41 7.95
C ASP A 306 -22.14 -19.18 8.84
N ARG A 307 -23.38 -18.81 9.16
CA ARG A 307 -23.69 -17.64 10.00
C ARG A 307 -23.12 -17.74 11.40
N GLU A 308 -23.26 -18.89 12.05
CA GLU A 308 -22.68 -19.14 13.37
C GLU A 308 -21.15 -18.99 13.33
N THR A 309 -20.52 -19.65 12.36
CA THR A 309 -19.06 -19.58 12.14
C THR A 309 -18.59 -18.14 11.87
N ILE A 310 -19.31 -17.40 11.03
CA ILE A 310 -19.00 -16.01 10.71
C ILE A 310 -19.14 -15.12 11.94
N SER A 311 -20.18 -15.33 12.75
CA SER A 311 -20.36 -14.57 14.01
C SER A 311 -19.16 -14.74 14.95
N GLU A 312 -18.61 -15.95 15.06
CA GLU A 312 -17.43 -16.20 15.89
C GLU A 312 -16.17 -15.51 15.37
N TYR A 313 -15.97 -15.47 14.03
CA TYR A 313 -14.85 -14.72 13.45
C TYR A 313 -15.05 -13.21 13.62
N MET A 314 -16.25 -12.69 13.38
CA MET A 314 -16.53 -11.25 13.49
C MET A 314 -16.33 -10.72 14.91
N ARG A 315 -16.62 -11.52 15.97
CA ARG A 315 -16.32 -11.14 17.37
C ARG A 315 -14.84 -10.95 17.66
N GLN A 316 -13.94 -11.42 16.79
CA GLN A 316 -12.50 -11.25 16.94
C GLN A 316 -11.97 -9.96 16.33
N PHE A 317 -12.81 -9.20 15.64
CA PHE A 317 -12.39 -7.93 15.07
C PHE A 317 -12.24 -6.86 16.16
N ASP A 318 -11.20 -6.05 16.06
CA ASP A 318 -10.96 -4.91 16.92
C ASP A 318 -11.85 -3.71 16.58
N GLY A 319 -12.39 -3.70 15.37
CA GLY A 319 -13.38 -2.75 14.90
C GLY A 319 -13.96 -3.13 13.56
N ILE A 320 -15.26 -2.91 13.43
CA ILE A 320 -16.02 -3.19 12.21
C ILE A 320 -16.70 -1.91 11.75
N SER A 321 -16.43 -1.53 10.51
CA SER A 321 -17.19 -0.48 9.83
C SER A 321 -17.69 -0.93 8.47
N ILE A 322 -18.88 -0.46 8.14
CA ILE A 322 -19.67 -0.81 6.96
C ILE A 322 -19.97 0.46 6.18
N ARG A 323 -20.06 0.39 4.86
CA ARG A 323 -20.34 1.58 4.04
C ARG A 323 -21.83 1.87 3.83
N GLU A 324 -22.72 0.87 3.96
CA GLU A 324 -24.17 1.01 3.83
C GLU A 324 -24.90 0.80 5.17
N THR A 325 -26.01 1.51 5.37
CA THR A 325 -26.80 1.47 6.60
C THR A 325 -27.39 0.07 6.85
N SER A 326 -27.92 -0.56 5.81
CA SER A 326 -28.46 -1.93 5.89
C SER A 326 -27.43 -2.95 6.36
N GLY A 327 -26.17 -2.78 5.99
CA GLY A 327 -25.10 -3.67 6.45
C GLY A 327 -24.76 -3.51 7.94
N VAL A 328 -24.94 -2.31 8.52
CA VAL A 328 -24.84 -2.09 9.97
C VAL A 328 -25.97 -2.84 10.69
N GLU A 329 -27.18 -2.77 10.15
CA GLU A 329 -28.35 -3.50 10.66
C GLU A 329 -28.12 -5.02 10.60
N ILE A 330 -27.61 -5.53 9.47
CA ILE A 330 -27.23 -6.96 9.35
C ILE A 330 -26.21 -7.36 10.42
N CYS A 331 -25.18 -6.57 10.65
CA CYS A 331 -24.19 -6.84 11.69
C CYS A 331 -24.86 -6.99 13.05
N LYS A 332 -25.78 -6.10 13.40
CA LYS A 332 -26.48 -6.09 14.69
C LYS A 332 -27.51 -7.21 14.79
N ASP A 333 -28.43 -7.29 13.83
CA ASP A 333 -29.63 -8.11 13.97
C ASP A 333 -29.37 -9.58 13.62
N VAL A 334 -28.45 -9.85 12.70
CA VAL A 334 -28.11 -11.21 12.24
C VAL A 334 -26.93 -11.80 13.00
N TYR A 335 -25.88 -10.98 13.24
CA TYR A 335 -24.62 -11.45 13.81
C TYR A 335 -24.42 -11.07 15.28
N GLY A 336 -25.22 -10.13 15.82
CA GLY A 336 -25.08 -9.62 17.18
C GLY A 336 -23.78 -8.83 17.38
N ILE A 337 -23.34 -8.09 16.36
CA ILE A 337 -22.07 -7.38 16.33
C ILE A 337 -22.33 -5.88 16.12
N ASP A 338 -21.69 -5.05 16.95
CA ASP A 338 -21.71 -3.60 16.75
C ASP A 338 -20.81 -3.21 15.58
N ALA A 339 -21.36 -2.41 14.68
CA ALA A 339 -20.65 -1.85 13.53
C ALA A 339 -20.97 -0.36 13.37
N VAL A 340 -20.05 0.37 12.75
CA VAL A 340 -20.20 1.81 12.49
C VAL A 340 -20.28 2.05 10.99
N ARG A 341 -21.25 2.90 10.55
CA ARG A 341 -21.26 3.33 9.16
C ARG A 341 -20.12 4.33 8.90
N VAL A 342 -19.33 4.11 7.86
CA VAL A 342 -18.30 5.03 7.37
C VAL A 342 -18.42 5.19 5.86
N LEU A 343 -17.76 6.20 5.31
CA LEU A 343 -17.68 6.38 3.86
C LEU A 343 -16.80 5.32 3.20
N ASP A 344 -17.06 5.06 1.91
CA ASP A 344 -16.12 4.33 1.05
C ASP A 344 -14.76 5.06 1.02
N PRO A 345 -13.64 4.32 1.00
CA PRO A 345 -12.30 4.92 0.95
C PRO A 345 -12.10 5.98 -0.13
N VAL A 346 -12.82 5.94 -1.26
CA VAL A 346 -12.71 6.95 -2.33
C VAL A 346 -13.10 8.35 -1.85
N PHE A 347 -14.01 8.45 -0.88
CA PHE A 347 -14.40 9.72 -0.28
C PHE A 347 -13.52 10.12 0.90
N VAL A 348 -12.92 9.13 1.56
CA VAL A 348 -12.07 9.35 2.75
C VAL A 348 -10.69 9.84 2.36
N ALA A 349 -10.16 9.40 1.24
CA ALA A 349 -8.86 9.84 0.71
C ALA A 349 -8.90 11.31 0.23
N ASP A 350 -7.72 11.95 0.19
CA ASP A 350 -7.57 13.24 -0.48
C ASP A 350 -7.73 13.05 -2.00
N ARG A 351 -8.62 13.80 -2.63
CA ARG A 351 -8.87 13.79 -4.07
C ARG A 351 -7.58 13.89 -4.91
N LYS A 352 -6.57 14.60 -4.40
CA LYS A 352 -5.27 14.77 -5.07
C LYS A 352 -4.59 13.46 -5.47
N ILE A 353 -4.88 12.35 -4.77
CA ILE A 353 -4.32 11.05 -5.17
C ILE A 353 -4.89 10.59 -6.51
N PHE A 354 -6.18 10.82 -6.75
CA PHE A 354 -6.87 10.50 -7.99
C PHE A 354 -6.49 11.47 -9.10
N ASP A 355 -6.38 12.77 -8.80
CA ASP A 355 -5.91 13.77 -9.76
C ASP A 355 -4.51 13.40 -10.27
N SER A 356 -3.61 13.00 -9.37
CA SER A 356 -2.24 12.57 -9.71
C SER A 356 -2.19 11.30 -10.55
N LEU A 357 -3.18 10.41 -10.44
CA LEU A 357 -3.31 9.25 -11.30
C LEU A 357 -3.88 9.65 -12.66
N ALA A 358 -4.96 10.42 -12.68
CA ALA A 358 -5.61 10.88 -13.91
C ALA A 358 -4.67 11.70 -14.81
N ASP A 359 -3.70 12.42 -14.23
CA ASP A 359 -2.67 13.14 -14.99
C ASP A 359 -1.77 12.21 -15.81
N LYS A 360 -1.61 10.94 -15.39
CA LYS A 360 -0.79 9.93 -16.06
C LYS A 360 -1.54 9.20 -17.18
N ALA A 361 -2.82 9.51 -17.39
CA ALA A 361 -3.63 8.89 -18.42
C ALA A 361 -3.02 9.02 -19.81
N LYS A 362 -3.10 7.96 -20.58
CA LYS A 362 -2.63 7.89 -21.96
C LYS A 362 -3.77 8.08 -22.96
N LYS A 363 -4.95 7.58 -22.62
CA LYS A 363 -6.18 7.77 -23.41
C LYS A 363 -6.99 8.88 -22.77
N LYS A 364 -7.30 9.89 -23.58
CA LYS A 364 -8.04 11.09 -23.17
C LYS A 364 -9.02 11.45 -24.29
N HIS A 365 -10.04 12.20 -23.95
CA HIS A 365 -10.94 12.82 -24.92
C HIS A 365 -10.64 14.32 -24.97
N ASP A 366 -10.60 14.88 -26.17
CA ASP A 366 -10.44 16.30 -26.38
C ASP A 366 -11.82 16.94 -26.61
N GLY A 367 -12.13 18.01 -25.90
CA GLY A 367 -13.40 18.71 -25.97
C GLY A 367 -14.39 18.31 -24.89
N LYS A 368 -15.62 18.82 -25.03
CA LYS A 368 -16.72 18.58 -24.09
C LYS A 368 -17.43 17.27 -24.39
N TYR A 369 -17.69 16.47 -23.35
CA TYR A 369 -18.36 15.19 -23.54
C TYR A 369 -19.18 14.76 -22.32
N MET A 370 -20.17 13.90 -22.61
CA MET A 370 -20.87 13.12 -21.63
C MET A 370 -20.24 11.72 -21.53
N LEU A 371 -19.86 11.33 -20.33
CA LEU A 371 -19.37 9.98 -20.04
C LEU A 371 -20.56 9.05 -19.73
N ALA A 372 -20.80 8.05 -20.56
CA ALA A 372 -21.71 6.95 -20.29
C ALA A 372 -20.94 5.75 -19.74
N TYR A 373 -20.91 5.59 -18.41
CA TYR A 373 -20.27 4.43 -17.77
C TYR A 373 -21.35 3.41 -17.39
N ILE A 374 -21.58 2.46 -18.28
CA ILE A 374 -22.67 1.48 -18.20
C ILE A 374 -22.12 0.06 -18.06
N LEU A 375 -22.40 -0.56 -16.92
CA LEU A 375 -21.91 -1.90 -16.60
C LEU A 375 -22.76 -3.02 -17.20
N ASP A 376 -24.09 -2.83 -17.20
CA ASP A 376 -25.06 -3.80 -17.69
C ASP A 376 -26.00 -3.10 -18.70
N PRO A 377 -25.61 -3.00 -19.98
CA PRO A 377 -26.37 -2.33 -21.03
C PRO A 377 -27.74 -2.94 -21.27
N THR A 378 -28.75 -2.09 -21.51
CA THR A 378 -30.08 -2.45 -22.04
C THR A 378 -30.49 -1.45 -23.12
N PRO A 379 -31.49 -1.77 -23.97
CA PRO A 379 -31.99 -0.82 -24.97
C PRO A 379 -32.51 0.49 -24.36
N GLU A 380 -33.13 0.43 -23.18
CA GLU A 380 -33.65 1.60 -22.46
C GLU A 380 -32.49 2.50 -21.97
N LYS A 381 -31.42 1.90 -21.43
CA LYS A 381 -30.20 2.64 -21.02
C LYS A 381 -29.52 3.31 -22.22
N ARG A 382 -29.47 2.61 -23.36
CA ARG A 382 -28.98 3.20 -24.61
C ARG A 382 -29.83 4.39 -25.03
N ALA A 383 -31.16 4.26 -25.02
CA ALA A 383 -32.05 5.37 -25.34
C ALA A 383 -31.86 6.58 -24.42
N ALA A 384 -31.70 6.35 -23.13
CA ALA A 384 -31.38 7.40 -22.15
C ALA A 384 -30.04 8.09 -22.44
N VAL A 385 -28.98 7.34 -22.82
CA VAL A 385 -27.67 7.92 -23.21
C VAL A 385 -27.83 8.82 -24.43
N VAL A 386 -28.58 8.40 -25.44
CA VAL A 386 -28.81 9.21 -26.67
C VAL A 386 -29.57 10.49 -26.32
N GLU A 387 -30.72 10.39 -25.63
CA GLU A 387 -31.56 11.55 -25.32
C GLU A 387 -30.83 12.57 -24.45
N VAL A 388 -30.14 12.12 -23.39
CA VAL A 388 -29.42 13.03 -22.48
C VAL A 388 -28.28 13.75 -23.22
N SER A 389 -27.54 13.04 -24.06
CA SER A 389 -26.46 13.65 -24.84
C SER A 389 -26.96 14.70 -25.84
N GLU A 390 -28.08 14.42 -26.53
CA GLU A 390 -28.72 15.34 -27.47
C GLU A 390 -29.23 16.61 -26.76
N LYS A 391 -29.89 16.46 -25.60
CA LYS A 391 -30.38 17.58 -24.79
C LYS A 391 -29.25 18.48 -24.29
N LEU A 392 -28.12 17.87 -23.90
CA LEU A 392 -26.95 18.59 -23.41
C LEU A 392 -26.05 19.13 -24.54
N GLY A 393 -26.24 18.67 -25.78
CA GLY A 393 -25.37 18.99 -26.90
C GLY A 393 -23.92 18.51 -26.70
N LEU A 394 -23.76 17.37 -26.03
CA LEU A 394 -22.45 16.82 -25.71
C LEU A 394 -22.14 15.58 -26.57
N GLU A 395 -20.87 15.44 -26.95
CA GLU A 395 -20.37 14.20 -27.53
C GLU A 395 -20.39 13.08 -26.48
N VAL A 396 -20.66 11.85 -26.92
CA VAL A 396 -20.74 10.70 -26.01
C VAL A 396 -19.41 9.94 -26.02
N VAL A 397 -18.89 9.63 -24.82
CA VAL A 397 -17.85 8.64 -24.59
C VAL A 397 -18.42 7.50 -23.77
N VAL A 398 -18.30 6.27 -24.27
CA VAL A 398 -18.86 5.07 -23.61
C VAL A 398 -17.73 4.25 -22.99
N LEU A 399 -17.85 3.99 -21.69
CA LEU A 399 -17.06 2.99 -20.99
C LEU A 399 -17.95 1.84 -20.52
N LEU A 400 -17.54 0.62 -20.83
CA LEU A 400 -18.20 -0.60 -20.38
C LEU A 400 -17.46 -1.25 -19.22
N ASP A 401 -18.07 -2.28 -18.60
CA ASP A 401 -17.38 -3.08 -17.57
C ASP A 401 -16.06 -3.66 -18.10
N GLY A 402 -15.03 -3.64 -17.30
CA GLY A 402 -13.70 -4.18 -17.64
C GLY A 402 -13.70 -5.70 -17.91
N ARG A 403 -14.73 -6.44 -17.47
CA ARG A 403 -14.99 -7.86 -17.80
C ARG A 403 -16.50 -8.14 -17.85
N PRO A 404 -17.17 -7.73 -18.89
CA PRO A 404 -18.58 -8.06 -19.06
C PRO A 404 -18.74 -9.57 -19.22
N LYS A 405 -19.87 -10.12 -18.76
CA LYS A 405 -20.20 -11.53 -18.94
C LYS A 405 -20.30 -11.89 -20.43
N ASP A 406 -20.83 -10.97 -21.22
CA ASP A 406 -20.95 -11.08 -22.67
C ASP A 406 -20.55 -9.74 -23.33
N PRO A 407 -19.26 -9.54 -23.65
CA PRO A 407 -18.80 -8.28 -24.22
C PRO A 407 -19.38 -8.00 -25.59
N VAL A 408 -19.62 -9.03 -26.42
CA VAL A 408 -20.17 -8.86 -27.76
C VAL A 408 -21.63 -8.39 -27.68
N LYS A 409 -22.42 -9.04 -26.83
CA LYS A 409 -23.82 -8.66 -26.61
C LYS A 409 -23.94 -7.24 -26.04
N ASN A 410 -23.09 -6.87 -25.08
CA ASN A 410 -23.10 -5.54 -24.48
C ASN A 410 -22.82 -4.45 -25.52
N ARG A 411 -21.85 -4.68 -26.41
CA ARG A 411 -21.58 -3.76 -27.53
C ARG A 411 -22.74 -3.67 -28.50
N GLN A 412 -23.34 -4.80 -28.89
CA GLN A 412 -24.51 -4.84 -29.78
C GLN A 412 -25.72 -4.09 -29.20
N ILE A 413 -25.94 -4.18 -27.87
CA ILE A 413 -27.03 -3.45 -27.22
C ILE A 413 -26.75 -1.95 -27.24
N MET A 414 -25.52 -1.54 -26.89
CA MET A 414 -25.15 -0.12 -26.92
C MET A 414 -25.19 0.46 -28.31
N ASP A 415 -24.82 -0.31 -29.34
CA ASP A 415 -24.84 0.08 -30.75
C ASP A 415 -24.19 1.46 -30.99
N MET A 416 -23.03 1.67 -30.37
CA MET A 416 -22.23 2.90 -30.34
C MET A 416 -20.74 2.57 -30.43
N ASP A 417 -20.35 1.67 -31.36
CA ASP A 417 -18.98 1.14 -31.41
C ASP A 417 -17.91 2.22 -31.61
N ASP A 418 -18.24 3.28 -32.33
CA ASP A 418 -17.37 4.45 -32.54
C ASP A 418 -17.18 5.34 -31.29
N LYS A 419 -18.01 5.17 -30.28
CA LYS A 419 -17.98 5.91 -28.99
C LYS A 419 -17.40 5.08 -27.84
N ILE A 420 -17.30 3.75 -28.00
CA ILE A 420 -16.76 2.87 -26.96
C ILE A 420 -15.24 2.94 -26.92
N VAL A 421 -14.71 3.22 -25.74
CA VAL A 421 -13.27 3.23 -25.51
C VAL A 421 -12.85 1.93 -24.81
N ASP A 422 -12.04 1.14 -25.52
CA ASP A 422 -11.52 -0.14 -25.05
C ASP A 422 -10.13 -0.05 -24.45
N ASP A 423 -9.67 -1.10 -23.77
CA ASP A 423 -8.32 -1.31 -23.24
C ASP A 423 -7.79 -0.05 -22.52
N ILE A 424 -8.58 0.41 -21.57
CA ILE A 424 -8.22 1.54 -20.71
C ILE A 424 -7.50 1.06 -19.44
N THR A 425 -6.63 1.91 -18.92
CA THR A 425 -6.01 1.74 -17.61
C THR A 425 -6.88 2.36 -16.51
N VAL A 426 -6.50 2.17 -15.25
CA VAL A 426 -7.16 2.85 -14.11
C VAL A 426 -6.97 4.36 -14.19
N GLU A 427 -5.80 4.80 -14.64
CA GLU A 427 -5.46 6.21 -14.86
C GLU A 427 -6.33 6.82 -15.96
N ASP A 428 -6.54 6.10 -17.07
CA ASP A 428 -7.43 6.54 -18.16
C ASP A 428 -8.88 6.63 -17.67
N TRP A 429 -9.35 5.61 -16.93
CA TRP A 429 -10.69 5.59 -16.36
C TRP A 429 -10.94 6.80 -15.44
N LEU A 430 -10.00 7.11 -14.53
CA LEU A 430 -10.08 8.29 -13.67
C LEU A 430 -10.05 9.60 -14.46
N ASN A 431 -9.28 9.66 -15.54
CA ASN A 431 -9.21 10.82 -16.40
C ASN A 431 -10.53 11.09 -17.12
N TYR A 432 -11.21 10.04 -17.60
CA TYR A 432 -12.53 10.16 -18.23
C TYR A 432 -13.60 10.64 -17.25
N PHE A 433 -13.56 10.25 -15.98
CA PHE A 433 -14.48 10.79 -14.97
C PHE A 433 -14.17 12.23 -14.61
N ARG A 434 -12.89 12.57 -14.44
CA ARG A 434 -12.46 13.90 -14.00
C ARG A 434 -12.79 15.00 -15.01
N ASN A 435 -12.73 14.69 -16.29
CA ASN A 435 -12.85 15.67 -17.35
C ASN A 435 -14.20 15.62 -18.09
N ALA A 436 -15.13 14.76 -17.67
CA ALA A 436 -16.47 14.73 -18.21
C ALA A 436 -17.26 15.99 -17.79
N ASP A 437 -18.02 16.56 -18.72
CA ASP A 437 -18.97 17.64 -18.43
C ASP A 437 -20.26 17.12 -17.78
N PHE A 438 -20.60 15.85 -18.06
CA PHE A 438 -21.75 15.13 -17.49
C PHE A 438 -21.48 13.63 -17.44
N VAL A 439 -22.08 12.92 -16.47
CA VAL A 439 -21.96 11.46 -16.33
C VAL A 439 -23.33 10.82 -16.28
N LEU A 440 -23.55 9.76 -17.08
CA LEU A 440 -24.69 8.85 -16.94
C LEU A 440 -24.14 7.46 -16.59
N THR A 441 -24.59 6.88 -15.46
CA THR A 441 -23.98 5.64 -14.99
C THR A 441 -24.93 4.75 -14.19
N ASP A 442 -24.81 3.43 -14.40
CA ASP A 442 -25.46 2.38 -13.60
C ASP A 442 -24.48 1.73 -12.60
N SER A 443 -23.39 2.44 -12.29
CA SER A 443 -22.35 2.00 -11.36
C SER A 443 -22.34 2.82 -10.08
N CYS A 444 -22.37 2.17 -8.93
CA CYS A 444 -22.20 2.84 -7.63
C CYS A 444 -20.86 3.61 -7.57
N HIS A 445 -19.77 3.04 -8.09
CA HIS A 445 -18.50 3.76 -8.20
C HIS A 445 -18.55 4.89 -9.25
N GLY A 446 -19.37 4.74 -10.29
CA GLY A 446 -19.62 5.83 -11.24
C GLY A 446 -20.20 7.05 -10.54
N ILE A 447 -21.24 6.87 -9.73
CA ILE A 447 -21.80 7.96 -8.89
C ILE A 447 -20.74 8.48 -7.92
N SER A 448 -20.00 7.58 -7.26
CA SER A 448 -18.97 7.99 -6.30
C SER A 448 -17.90 8.89 -6.94
N PHE A 449 -17.40 8.56 -8.12
CA PHE A 449 -16.38 9.37 -8.79
C PHE A 449 -16.95 10.63 -9.44
N SER A 450 -18.23 10.65 -9.82
CA SER A 450 -18.91 11.90 -10.19
C SER A 450 -18.95 12.87 -9.01
N LEU A 451 -19.27 12.38 -7.81
CA LEU A 451 -19.24 13.19 -6.58
C LEU A 451 -17.81 13.64 -6.19
N VAL A 452 -16.82 12.75 -6.32
CA VAL A 452 -15.40 13.08 -6.01
C VAL A 452 -14.86 14.15 -6.94
N PHE A 453 -15.21 14.11 -8.22
CA PHE A 453 -14.73 15.07 -9.23
C PHE A 453 -15.67 16.27 -9.43
N GLU A 454 -16.78 16.32 -8.70
CA GLU A 454 -17.77 17.40 -8.80
C GLU A 454 -18.38 17.52 -10.20
N THR A 455 -18.67 16.39 -10.84
CA THR A 455 -19.27 16.32 -12.17
C THR A 455 -20.76 16.07 -12.05
N ASN A 456 -21.60 16.82 -12.78
CA ASN A 456 -23.04 16.57 -12.85
C ASN A 456 -23.33 15.18 -13.38
N PHE A 457 -24.32 14.49 -12.82
CA PHE A 457 -24.58 13.11 -13.19
C PHE A 457 -26.05 12.71 -13.09
N ILE A 458 -26.40 11.63 -13.79
CA ILE A 458 -27.57 10.81 -13.54
C ILE A 458 -27.07 9.43 -13.12
N GLY A 459 -27.44 9.02 -11.90
CA GLY A 459 -27.23 7.68 -11.39
C GLY A 459 -28.45 6.79 -11.69
N LEU A 460 -28.20 5.58 -12.19
CA LEU A 460 -29.22 4.61 -12.49
C LEU A 460 -29.06 3.37 -11.62
N ALA A 461 -30.15 2.90 -11.05
CA ALA A 461 -30.19 1.68 -10.28
C ALA A 461 -29.70 0.47 -11.09
N ASN A 462 -29.01 -0.44 -10.39
CA ASN A 462 -28.57 -1.70 -10.97
C ASN A 462 -28.81 -2.85 -9.98
N SER A 463 -29.98 -3.47 -10.09
CA SER A 463 -30.44 -4.53 -9.18
C SER A 463 -29.49 -5.74 -9.18
N ALA A 464 -28.86 -6.04 -10.31
CA ALA A 464 -27.89 -7.13 -10.43
C ALA A 464 -26.60 -6.89 -9.63
N ARG A 465 -26.32 -5.64 -9.25
CA ARG A 465 -25.09 -5.20 -8.60
C ARG A 465 -25.28 -4.82 -7.12
N GLY A 466 -26.49 -4.93 -6.55
CA GLY A 466 -26.79 -4.59 -5.15
C GLY A 466 -27.25 -3.16 -4.95
N MET A 467 -28.55 -3.00 -4.73
CA MET A 467 -29.27 -1.71 -4.66
C MET A 467 -28.90 -0.87 -3.44
N THR A 468 -28.77 -1.50 -2.27
CA THR A 468 -28.62 -0.80 -0.99
C THR A 468 -27.42 0.11 -0.91
N ARG A 469 -26.36 -0.18 -1.69
CA ARG A 469 -25.17 0.70 -1.79
C ARG A 469 -25.48 2.00 -2.51
N PHE A 470 -26.30 1.95 -3.56
CA PHE A 470 -26.76 3.14 -4.29
C PHE A 470 -27.66 3.98 -3.39
N GLU A 471 -28.65 3.35 -2.77
CA GLU A 471 -29.59 4.01 -1.85
C GLU A 471 -28.84 4.71 -0.71
N SER A 472 -27.96 3.99 -0.02
CA SER A 472 -27.17 4.57 1.06
C SER A 472 -26.28 5.73 0.58
N LEU A 473 -25.70 5.63 -0.62
CA LEU A 473 -24.83 6.67 -1.16
C LEU A 473 -25.63 7.96 -1.47
N VAL A 474 -26.73 7.82 -2.20
CA VAL A 474 -27.54 8.99 -2.60
C VAL A 474 -28.22 9.65 -1.41
N ASP A 475 -28.60 8.88 -0.39
CA ASP A 475 -29.18 9.42 0.85
C ASP A 475 -28.14 10.17 1.69
N VAL A 476 -26.93 9.60 1.85
CA VAL A 476 -25.86 10.25 2.60
C VAL A 476 -25.49 11.59 2.00
N PHE A 477 -25.38 11.69 0.69
CA PHE A 477 -24.99 12.92 0.00
C PHE A 477 -26.16 13.83 -0.39
N GLN A 478 -27.41 13.38 -0.10
CA GLN A 478 -28.65 14.12 -0.42
C GLN A 478 -28.77 14.46 -1.91
N VAL A 479 -28.43 13.48 -2.77
CA VAL A 479 -28.45 13.62 -4.24
C VAL A 479 -29.48 12.68 -4.89
N ARG A 480 -30.56 12.36 -4.19
CA ARG A 480 -31.60 11.46 -4.67
C ARG A 480 -32.28 11.99 -5.92
N ASP A 481 -32.37 13.30 -6.10
CA ASP A 481 -32.95 13.94 -7.30
C ASP A 481 -32.14 13.67 -8.59
N HIS A 482 -30.94 13.15 -8.47
CA HIS A 482 -30.06 12.74 -9.58
C HIS A 482 -29.98 11.21 -9.72
N TYR A 483 -30.91 10.46 -9.13
CA TYR A 483 -30.90 9.01 -9.13
C TYR A 483 -32.28 8.46 -9.44
N VAL A 484 -32.35 7.53 -10.39
CA VAL A 484 -33.58 6.87 -10.82
C VAL A 484 -33.50 5.35 -10.70
N GLN A 485 -34.64 4.71 -10.54
CA GLN A 485 -34.77 3.24 -10.45
C GLN A 485 -34.78 2.60 -11.84
N ASP A 486 -35.44 3.22 -12.79
CA ASP A 486 -35.62 2.72 -14.15
C ASP A 486 -35.03 3.71 -15.18
N ALA A 487 -34.43 3.17 -16.24
CA ALA A 487 -33.91 3.99 -17.33
C ALA A 487 -35.00 4.74 -18.09
N ALA A 488 -36.23 4.21 -18.08
CA ALA A 488 -37.36 4.88 -18.69
C ALA A 488 -37.74 6.18 -17.98
N ASP A 489 -37.44 6.32 -16.67
CA ASP A 489 -37.67 7.54 -15.89
C ASP A 489 -36.76 8.70 -16.28
N ILE A 490 -35.71 8.44 -17.06
CA ILE A 490 -34.80 9.46 -17.59
C ILE A 490 -35.44 10.15 -18.80
N LEU A 491 -36.17 9.38 -19.62
CA LEU A 491 -36.74 9.88 -20.88
C LEU A 491 -37.76 10.99 -20.61
N GLY A 492 -37.56 12.15 -21.24
CA GLY A 492 -38.43 13.31 -21.06
C GLY A 492 -38.31 14.05 -19.72
N ASN A 493 -37.38 13.67 -18.84
CA ASN A 493 -37.25 14.23 -17.52
C ASN A 493 -36.07 15.22 -17.42
N ASP A 494 -36.36 16.50 -17.70
CA ASP A 494 -35.33 17.54 -17.67
C ASP A 494 -34.89 17.94 -16.24
N GLU A 495 -35.62 17.56 -15.20
CA GLU A 495 -35.25 17.81 -13.80
C GLU A 495 -33.93 17.12 -13.44
N LEU A 496 -33.66 15.93 -14.01
CA LEU A 496 -32.42 15.18 -13.81
C LEU A 496 -31.18 15.87 -14.41
N LEU A 497 -31.35 16.86 -15.29
CA LEU A 497 -30.26 17.61 -15.92
C LEU A 497 -29.86 18.86 -15.10
N LYS A 498 -30.57 19.15 -14.01
CA LYS A 498 -30.22 20.26 -13.12
C LYS A 498 -28.84 20.03 -12.50
N PRO A 499 -28.11 21.10 -12.20
CA PRO A 499 -26.81 20.99 -11.53
C PRO A 499 -26.96 20.36 -10.13
N VAL A 500 -26.01 19.48 -9.77
CA VAL A 500 -25.87 18.97 -8.40
C VAL A 500 -25.45 20.09 -7.47
N ASP A 501 -26.06 20.16 -6.27
CA ASP A 501 -25.64 21.11 -5.22
C ASP A 501 -24.32 20.66 -4.56
N TYR A 502 -23.20 20.94 -5.22
CA TYR A 502 -21.89 20.58 -4.71
C TYR A 502 -21.46 21.36 -3.47
N ASP A 503 -22.06 22.51 -3.16
CA ASP A 503 -21.82 23.21 -1.90
C ASP A 503 -22.35 22.38 -0.72
N ASN A 504 -23.54 21.80 -0.86
CA ASN A 504 -24.11 20.88 0.14
C ASN A 504 -23.36 19.56 0.21
N VAL A 505 -23.09 18.94 -0.95
CA VAL A 505 -22.33 17.67 -1.05
C VAL A 505 -20.98 17.81 -0.35
N ASN A 506 -20.24 18.89 -0.58
CA ASN A 506 -18.93 19.11 0.00
C ASN A 506 -18.97 19.32 1.53
N LYS A 507 -20.00 19.99 2.05
CA LYS A 507 -20.21 20.10 3.51
C LYS A 507 -20.41 18.73 4.15
N ILE A 508 -21.26 17.90 3.56
CA ILE A 508 -21.52 16.53 4.01
C ILE A 508 -20.23 15.70 3.91
N LEU A 509 -19.54 15.76 2.77
CA LEU A 509 -18.30 15.04 2.52
C LEU A 509 -17.23 15.35 3.57
N MET A 510 -17.02 16.63 3.89
CA MET A 510 -16.03 17.04 4.90
C MET A 510 -16.33 16.43 6.27
N SER A 511 -17.57 16.54 6.74
CA SER A 511 -18.00 16.01 8.03
C SER A 511 -17.89 14.49 8.11
N GLU A 512 -18.40 13.79 7.10
CA GLU A 512 -18.39 12.33 7.04
C GLU A 512 -16.97 11.75 6.85
N ARG A 513 -16.12 12.45 6.08
CA ARG A 513 -14.69 12.11 5.92
C ARG A 513 -13.95 12.20 7.26
N GLU A 514 -14.13 13.30 7.98
CA GLU A 514 -13.50 13.50 9.28
C GLU A 514 -13.92 12.40 10.27
N ARG A 515 -15.22 12.10 10.34
CA ARG A 515 -15.77 11.04 11.19
C ARG A 515 -15.18 9.66 10.81
N SER A 516 -15.11 9.34 9.52
CA SER A 516 -14.58 8.06 9.02
C SER A 516 -13.08 7.93 9.31
N LEU A 517 -12.29 8.99 9.12
CA LEU A 517 -10.86 9.04 9.43
C LEU A 517 -10.60 8.94 10.93
N ALA A 518 -11.38 9.62 11.75
CA ALA A 518 -11.26 9.58 13.21
C ALA A 518 -11.48 8.14 13.73
N TRP A 519 -12.54 7.48 13.26
CA TRP A 519 -12.83 6.10 13.59
C TRP A 519 -11.68 5.15 13.18
N LEU A 520 -11.21 5.27 11.93
CA LEU A 520 -10.11 4.42 11.44
C LEU A 520 -8.83 4.61 12.26
N LYS A 521 -8.46 5.85 12.58
CA LYS A 521 -7.29 6.17 13.40
C LYS A 521 -7.43 5.60 14.81
N GLU A 522 -8.59 5.79 15.43
CA GLU A 522 -8.85 5.27 16.77
C GLU A 522 -8.63 3.75 16.82
N VAL A 523 -9.31 2.99 15.95
CA VAL A 523 -9.21 1.53 15.95
C VAL A 523 -7.80 1.06 15.56
N LEU A 524 -7.18 1.72 14.59
CA LEU A 524 -5.85 1.35 14.09
C LEU A 524 -4.76 1.53 15.16
N PHE A 525 -4.80 2.62 15.92
CA PHE A 525 -3.76 2.97 16.90
C PHE A 525 -4.10 2.57 18.34
N ARG A 526 -5.34 2.21 18.64
CA ARG A 526 -5.69 1.64 19.93
C ARG A 526 -4.88 0.36 20.17
N PRO A 527 -4.23 0.17 21.35
CA PRO A 527 -3.54 -1.08 21.66
C PRO A 527 -4.45 -2.29 21.47
N LYS A 528 -3.88 -3.40 20.95
CA LYS A 528 -4.60 -4.69 20.96
C LYS A 528 -4.62 -5.22 22.38
N GLU A 529 -5.80 -5.38 22.95
CA GLU A 529 -5.98 -6.10 24.21
C GLU A 529 -6.06 -7.60 23.90
N PHE A 530 -5.13 -8.36 24.47
CA PHE A 530 -5.08 -9.80 24.30
C PHE A 530 -4.92 -10.50 25.66
N GLU A 531 -5.99 -11.12 26.13
CA GLU A 531 -6.01 -11.90 27.37
C GLU A 531 -5.64 -13.38 27.12
N GLY A 532 -4.39 -13.64 26.70
CA GLY A 532 -3.87 -15.00 26.59
C GLY A 532 -4.47 -15.86 25.47
N TYR A 533 -3.88 -17.03 25.27
CA TYR A 533 -4.28 -17.98 24.22
C TYR A 533 -5.59 -18.67 24.65
N ARG A 534 -6.72 -18.25 24.12
CA ARG A 534 -7.90 -19.11 24.05
C ARG A 534 -7.83 -19.86 22.72
N ALA A 535 -7.52 -21.16 22.77
CA ALA A 535 -7.68 -22.02 21.61
C ALA A 535 -9.14 -21.96 21.15
N TYR A 536 -9.38 -21.42 19.94
CA TYR A 536 -10.72 -21.42 19.36
C TYR A 536 -10.97 -22.81 18.76
N PRO A 537 -11.98 -23.56 19.25
CA PRO A 537 -12.21 -24.96 18.88
C PRO A 537 -12.38 -25.21 17.38
N ILE A 538 -12.82 -24.17 16.63
CA ILE A 538 -13.08 -24.27 15.18
C ILE A 538 -11.80 -24.39 14.35
N ILE A 539 -10.70 -23.78 14.80
CA ILE A 539 -9.41 -23.87 14.10
C ILE A 539 -8.84 -25.28 14.19
N ASP A 540 -9.07 -25.96 15.34
CA ASP A 540 -8.58 -27.32 15.57
C ASP A 540 -9.38 -28.40 14.83
N LYS A 541 -10.70 -28.23 14.66
CA LYS A 541 -11.54 -29.20 13.94
C LYS A 541 -11.17 -29.35 12.47
N ARG A 542 -10.81 -28.26 11.77
CA ARG A 542 -10.41 -28.32 10.34
C ARG A 542 -9.03 -28.92 10.14
N LEU A 543 -8.13 -28.84 11.12
CA LEU A 543 -6.82 -29.48 11.07
C LEU A 543 -6.88 -30.97 11.39
N ALA A 544 -7.94 -31.42 12.07
CA ALA A 544 -8.17 -32.83 12.40
C ALA A 544 -8.77 -33.62 11.23
N GLU A 545 -9.65 -32.99 10.42
CA GLU A 545 -10.30 -33.63 9.26
C GLU A 545 -9.35 -33.85 8.06
N ASP A 546 -8.22 -33.12 7.98
CA ASP A 546 -7.23 -33.29 6.90
C ASP A 546 -6.16 -34.38 7.20
N LYS A 547 -6.33 -35.21 8.23
CA LYS A 547 -5.41 -36.32 8.57
C LYS A 547 -5.91 -37.71 8.17
N GLU A 548 -7.09 -37.81 7.56
CA GLU A 548 -7.70 -39.08 7.15
C GLU A 548 -7.99 -39.18 5.63
N ASP A 549 -7.15 -38.56 4.75
CA ASP A 549 -7.14 -38.89 3.31
C ASP A 549 -5.70 -38.97 2.79
#